data_45c74066f80c69de9605f75a8026ef5e
#
_entry.id   45c74066f80c69de9605f75a8026ef5e
#
_cell.length_a   1.000
_cell.length_b   1.000
_cell.length_c   1.000
_cell.angle_alpha   90.00
_cell.angle_beta   90.00
_cell.angle_gamma   90.00
#
_symmetry.space_group_name_H-M   'P 1'
#
loop_
_entity.id
_entity.type
_entity.pdbx_description
1 polymer ?
#
loop_
_entity_poly.entity_id
_entity_poly.type
_entity_poly.pdbx_seq_one_letter_code
_entity_poly.pdbx_strand_id
1 'polypeptide(L)'
;MRLICFGDSWTAGHGIETDVKFKEIANPDIFTQKLRNMNSWPRWVAEKMGCAYVNMGMCGYGNEYILRDIIDTKNNGFFEKDDIVIVMLSYPYRYKKDTYNVLEIFKMMEDTLSEYTHFYFNSFYPTFKNEDIDTSTLPNYFINTNDCVSDVLKKYEIENDVSVWEYGSRRVWNDEKNYWEGDYHPNLVGYKIIGEHIYDEIKKHVRL
;
A
#
# COMPACT_ATOMS: atom_id res chain seq x y z
N MET A 1 -6.95 -16.18 11.90
CA MET A 1 -7.02 -15.13 10.85
C MET A 1 -6.16 -13.95 11.29
N ARG A 2 -5.18 -13.58 10.50
CA ARG A 2 -4.36 -12.37 10.65
C ARG A 2 -4.38 -11.63 9.32
N LEU A 3 -4.13 -10.33 9.38
CA LEU A 3 -3.91 -9.50 8.20
C LEU A 3 -2.40 -9.36 7.98
N ILE A 4 -1.89 -9.72 6.80
CA ILE A 4 -0.48 -9.56 6.44
C ILE A 4 -0.39 -8.59 5.27
N CYS A 5 0.32 -7.48 5.46
CA CYS A 5 0.35 -6.38 4.51
C CYS A 5 1.76 -6.16 3.98
N PHE A 6 1.91 -6.24 2.66
CA PHE A 6 3.15 -5.93 1.94
C PHE A 6 2.99 -4.63 1.16
N GLY A 7 4.10 -3.95 0.93
CA GLY A 7 4.11 -2.74 0.12
C GLY A 7 5.32 -1.86 0.37
N ASP A 8 5.27 -0.67 -0.18
CA ASP A 8 6.33 0.33 -0.08
C ASP A 8 6.18 1.25 1.15
N SER A 9 6.70 2.46 1.05
CA SER A 9 6.64 3.49 2.09
C SER A 9 5.22 3.84 2.56
N TRP A 10 4.21 3.70 1.69
CA TRP A 10 2.82 3.92 2.04
C TRP A 10 2.27 2.82 2.96
N THR A 11 2.72 1.59 2.78
CA THR A 11 2.38 0.49 3.70
C THR A 11 3.18 0.61 4.99
N ALA A 12 4.46 0.99 4.89
CA ALA A 12 5.31 1.22 6.06
C ALA A 12 4.84 2.34 6.98
N GLY A 13 3.99 3.26 6.49
CA GLY A 13 3.50 4.41 7.25
C GLY A 13 4.48 5.58 7.28
N HIS A 14 5.28 5.76 6.21
CA HIS A 14 6.20 6.90 6.09
C HIS A 14 5.40 8.22 6.03
N GLY A 15 5.92 9.27 6.64
CA GLY A 15 5.26 10.59 6.72
C GLY A 15 4.49 10.83 8.02
N ILE A 16 4.10 9.80 8.75
CA ILE A 16 3.38 9.94 10.03
C ILE A 16 4.20 10.73 11.04
N GLU A 17 5.51 10.53 11.05
CA GLU A 17 6.45 11.22 11.94
C GLU A 17 6.57 12.72 11.67
N THR A 18 6.11 13.20 10.51
CA THR A 18 6.09 14.63 10.18
C THR A 18 4.86 15.33 10.72
N ASP A 19 3.85 14.59 11.18
CA ASP A 19 2.69 15.15 11.85
C ASP A 19 3.12 15.90 13.12
N VAL A 20 2.59 17.10 13.32
CA VAL A 20 2.97 18.01 14.40
C VAL A 20 2.88 17.36 15.77
N LYS A 21 1.94 16.44 15.97
CA LYS A 21 1.76 15.69 17.23
C LYS A 21 2.92 14.79 17.59
N PHE A 22 3.74 14.41 16.61
CA PHE A 22 4.83 13.44 16.79
C PHE A 22 6.21 14.06 16.73
N LYS A 23 6.33 15.34 16.33
CA LYS A 23 7.63 16.07 16.26
C LYS A 23 8.33 16.22 17.61
N GLU A 24 7.59 16.16 18.71
CA GLU A 24 8.12 16.36 20.07
C GLU A 24 8.73 15.10 20.68
N ILE A 25 8.68 13.96 20.00
CA ILE A 25 9.15 12.69 20.54
C ILE A 25 10.59 12.45 20.10
N ALA A 26 11.50 12.71 21.04
CA ALA A 26 12.93 12.57 20.84
C ALA A 26 13.39 11.11 20.91
N ASN A 27 13.44 10.40 19.83
CA ASN A 27 14.46 9.39 19.45
C ASN A 27 14.06 8.67 18.17
N PRO A 28 14.72 8.92 17.04
CA PRO A 28 14.09 8.67 15.75
C PRO A 28 13.96 7.19 15.36
N ASP A 29 14.91 6.31 15.63
CA ASP A 29 14.95 5.09 14.81
C ASP A 29 13.96 3.97 15.19
N ILE A 30 14.00 3.44 16.40
CA ILE A 30 13.09 2.34 16.82
C ILE A 30 11.69 2.87 17.10
N PHE A 31 11.61 4.04 17.69
CA PHE A 31 10.33 4.64 18.05
C PHE A 31 9.57 5.07 16.81
N THR A 32 10.24 5.65 15.82
CA THR A 32 9.66 6.04 14.54
C THR A 32 9.07 4.84 13.78
N GLN A 33 9.79 3.73 13.70
CA GLN A 33 9.29 2.51 13.06
C GLN A 33 8.05 1.95 13.78
N LYS A 34 8.09 1.92 15.11
CA LYS A 34 6.94 1.48 15.91
C LYS A 34 5.74 2.42 15.72
N LEU A 35 5.97 3.73 15.70
CA LEU A 35 4.94 4.73 15.47
C LEU A 35 4.30 4.59 14.09
N ARG A 36 5.12 4.40 13.05
CA ARG A 36 4.66 4.14 11.67
C ARG A 36 3.78 2.89 11.63
N ASN A 37 4.26 1.78 12.15
CA ASN A 37 3.51 0.52 12.16
C ASN A 37 2.18 0.64 12.91
N MET A 38 2.14 1.39 14.00
CA MET A 38 0.93 1.56 14.82
C MET A 38 -0.10 2.51 14.20
N ASN A 39 0.25 3.30 13.18
CA ASN A 39 -0.63 4.34 12.66
C ASN A 39 -0.81 4.28 11.13
N SER A 40 -0.16 3.35 10.45
CA SER A 40 -0.34 3.10 9.03
C SER A 40 -1.66 2.38 8.71
N TRP A 41 -2.06 2.36 7.45
CA TRP A 41 -3.34 1.80 7.03
C TRP A 41 -3.58 0.32 7.43
N PRO A 42 -2.56 -0.58 7.51
CA PRO A 42 -2.79 -1.96 7.96
C PRO A 42 -3.48 -2.06 9.32
N ARG A 43 -3.11 -1.18 10.25
CA ARG A 43 -3.77 -1.12 11.56
C ARG A 43 -5.25 -0.81 11.43
N TRP A 44 -5.61 0.20 10.64
CA TRP A 44 -7.01 0.64 10.51
C TRP A 44 -7.87 -0.45 9.88
N VAL A 45 -7.35 -1.18 8.88
CA VAL A 45 -8.02 -2.35 8.32
C VAL A 45 -8.22 -3.42 9.40
N ALA A 46 -7.16 -3.77 10.12
CA ALA A 46 -7.20 -4.81 11.14
C ALA A 46 -8.16 -4.48 12.30
N GLU A 47 -8.21 -3.22 12.73
CA GLU A 47 -9.17 -2.75 13.73
C GLU A 47 -10.62 -2.93 13.25
N LYS A 48 -10.91 -2.60 12.00
CA LYS A 48 -12.24 -2.80 11.40
C LYS A 48 -12.62 -4.28 11.26
N MET A 49 -11.63 -5.13 10.98
CA MET A 49 -11.81 -6.58 10.84
C MET A 49 -11.82 -7.31 12.19
N GLY A 50 -11.41 -6.67 13.28
CA GLY A 50 -11.27 -7.30 14.59
C GLY A 50 -10.18 -8.36 14.65
N CYS A 51 -9.08 -8.22 13.88
CA CYS A 51 -8.01 -9.21 13.79
C CYS A 51 -6.62 -8.61 14.10
N ALA A 52 -5.64 -9.48 14.33
CA ALA A 52 -4.23 -9.09 14.41
C ALA A 52 -3.69 -8.74 13.02
N TYR A 53 -2.63 -7.94 12.95
CA TYR A 53 -1.96 -7.61 11.69
C TYR A 53 -0.44 -7.68 11.80
N VAL A 54 0.18 -7.89 10.64
CA VAL A 54 1.62 -7.79 10.44
C VAL A 54 1.87 -6.84 9.27
N ASN A 55 2.62 -5.78 9.52
CA ASN A 55 3.01 -4.81 8.51
C ASN A 55 4.42 -5.11 8.01
N MET A 56 4.53 -5.59 6.78
CA MET A 56 5.77 -5.91 6.07
C MET A 56 6.16 -4.80 5.08
N GLY A 57 5.51 -3.64 5.14
CA GLY A 57 5.83 -2.51 4.29
C GLY A 57 7.22 -1.94 4.56
N MET A 58 7.94 -1.58 3.50
CA MET A 58 9.30 -1.04 3.58
C MET A 58 9.48 0.20 2.72
N CYS A 59 10.05 1.25 3.31
CA CYS A 59 10.34 2.48 2.59
C CYS A 59 11.31 2.22 1.43
N GLY A 60 10.98 2.77 0.26
CA GLY A 60 11.83 2.65 -0.92
C GLY A 60 11.62 1.39 -1.75
N TYR A 61 10.77 0.45 -1.35
CA TYR A 61 10.54 -0.77 -2.11
C TYR A 61 9.81 -0.50 -3.43
N GLY A 62 10.28 -1.18 -4.49
CA GLY A 62 9.54 -1.41 -5.72
C GLY A 62 8.89 -2.79 -5.70
N ASN A 63 8.10 -3.11 -6.71
CA ASN A 63 7.32 -4.35 -6.77
C ASN A 63 8.18 -5.62 -6.75
N GLU A 64 9.40 -5.58 -7.28
CA GLU A 64 10.36 -6.70 -7.23
C GLU A 64 10.78 -7.04 -5.80
N TYR A 65 11.05 -6.03 -4.98
CA TYR A 65 11.38 -6.23 -3.56
C TYR A 65 10.19 -6.72 -2.75
N ILE A 66 8.99 -6.21 -3.06
CA ILE A 66 7.73 -6.69 -2.45
C ILE A 66 7.52 -8.17 -2.77
N LEU A 67 7.69 -8.57 -4.04
CA LEU A 67 7.62 -9.97 -4.45
C LEU A 67 8.61 -10.85 -3.69
N ARG A 68 9.86 -10.41 -3.57
CA ARG A 68 10.89 -11.16 -2.83
C ARG A 68 10.47 -11.39 -1.37
N ASP A 69 9.97 -10.36 -0.70
CA ASP A 69 9.52 -10.49 0.68
C ASP A 69 8.31 -11.42 0.83
N ILE A 70 7.40 -11.44 -0.15
CA ILE A 70 6.29 -12.41 -0.21
C ILE A 70 6.83 -13.85 -0.34
N ILE A 71 7.77 -14.08 -1.26
CA ILE A 71 8.40 -15.39 -1.46
C ILE A 71 9.14 -15.85 -0.19
N ASP A 72 9.95 -14.98 0.38
CA ASP A 72 10.72 -15.30 1.59
C ASP A 72 9.78 -15.60 2.78
N THR A 73 8.69 -14.84 2.92
CA THR A 73 7.68 -15.06 3.95
C THR A 73 7.00 -16.43 3.79
N LYS A 74 6.66 -16.83 2.56
CA LYS A 74 6.09 -18.15 2.26
C LYS A 74 7.10 -19.26 2.54
N ASN A 75 8.33 -19.13 2.05
CA ASN A 75 9.39 -20.15 2.21
C ASN A 75 9.77 -20.39 3.67
N ASN A 76 9.65 -19.36 4.50
CA ASN A 76 9.86 -19.49 5.95
C ASN A 76 8.65 -20.04 6.71
N GLY A 77 7.58 -20.41 6.01
CA GLY A 77 6.38 -20.99 6.62
C GLY A 77 5.63 -20.01 7.54
N PHE A 78 5.73 -18.71 7.28
CA PHE A 78 5.13 -17.69 8.13
C PHE A 78 3.61 -17.56 7.92
N PHE A 79 3.12 -17.81 6.70
CA PHE A 79 1.69 -17.73 6.40
C PHE A 79 0.92 -18.88 7.05
N GLU A 80 -0.25 -18.55 7.58
CA GLU A 80 -1.26 -19.50 8.06
C GLU A 80 -2.43 -19.55 7.06
N LYS A 81 -3.13 -20.67 7.02
CA LYS A 81 -4.20 -20.92 6.03
C LYS A 81 -5.30 -19.87 6.02
N ASP A 82 -5.61 -19.30 7.19
CA ASP A 82 -6.68 -18.32 7.35
C ASP A 82 -6.17 -16.87 7.31
N ASP A 83 -4.93 -16.64 6.89
CA ASP A 83 -4.41 -15.29 6.74
C ASP A 83 -5.02 -14.61 5.51
N ILE A 84 -5.24 -13.30 5.64
CA ILE A 84 -5.60 -12.42 4.53
C ILE A 84 -4.37 -11.59 4.19
N VAL A 85 -3.93 -11.67 2.94
CA VAL A 85 -2.75 -10.95 2.45
C VAL A 85 -3.20 -9.73 1.64
N ILE A 86 -2.67 -8.57 1.96
CA ILE A 86 -2.88 -7.35 1.17
C ILE A 86 -1.54 -6.89 0.63
N VAL A 87 -1.48 -6.70 -0.68
CA VAL A 87 -0.31 -6.17 -1.38
C VAL A 87 -0.64 -4.79 -1.94
N MET A 88 0.01 -3.76 -1.43
CA MET A 88 -0.05 -2.43 -2.01
C MET A 88 1.10 -2.27 -2.99
N LEU A 89 0.77 -2.25 -4.28
CA LEU A 89 1.73 -2.14 -5.35
C LEU A 89 2.35 -0.74 -5.41
N SER A 90 3.65 -0.71 -5.56
CA SER A 90 4.43 0.50 -5.76
C SER A 90 4.47 0.91 -7.23
N TYR A 91 5.14 2.02 -7.52
CA TYR A 91 5.36 2.49 -8.89
C TYR A 91 6.10 1.42 -9.73
N PRO A 92 5.58 1.03 -10.89
CA PRO A 92 6.07 -0.13 -11.65
C PRO A 92 7.51 0.02 -12.17
N TYR A 93 8.00 1.25 -12.33
CA TYR A 93 9.34 1.54 -12.87
C TYR A 93 10.23 2.24 -11.85
N ARG A 94 10.05 1.96 -10.56
CA ARG A 94 10.79 2.63 -9.49
C ARG A 94 12.30 2.43 -9.61
N TYR A 95 12.72 1.29 -10.13
CA TYR A 95 14.13 0.99 -10.43
C TYR A 95 14.28 0.70 -11.92
N LYS A 96 15.03 1.53 -12.64
CA LYS A 96 15.34 1.37 -14.08
C LYS A 96 16.08 0.06 -14.44
N LYS A 97 16.33 -0.81 -13.48
CA LYS A 97 17.05 -2.08 -13.59
C LYS A 97 16.19 -3.28 -13.22
N ASP A 98 14.88 -3.11 -13.16
CA ASP A 98 13.99 -4.24 -12.85
C ASP A 98 14.23 -5.33 -13.89
N THR A 99 14.63 -6.50 -13.39
CA THR A 99 14.99 -7.68 -14.20
C THR A 99 13.77 -8.28 -14.86
N TYR A 100 12.60 -8.05 -14.24
CA TYR A 100 11.31 -8.56 -14.68
C TYR A 100 10.41 -7.42 -15.14
N ASN A 101 9.57 -7.71 -16.12
CA ASN A 101 8.49 -6.77 -16.43
C ASN A 101 7.40 -6.84 -15.35
N VAL A 102 6.57 -5.79 -15.29
CA VAL A 102 5.53 -5.66 -14.26
C VAL A 102 4.57 -6.84 -14.24
N LEU A 103 4.22 -7.37 -15.42
CA LEU A 103 3.32 -8.51 -15.55
C LEU A 103 3.92 -9.80 -15.02
N GLU A 104 5.21 -10.01 -15.24
CA GLU A 104 5.93 -11.19 -14.70
C GLU A 104 5.98 -11.14 -13.17
N ILE A 105 6.32 -9.99 -12.60
CA ILE A 105 6.31 -9.78 -11.15
C ILE A 105 4.93 -10.08 -10.57
N PHE A 106 3.88 -9.56 -11.21
CA PHE A 106 2.51 -9.79 -10.76
C PHE A 106 2.12 -11.28 -10.83
N LYS A 107 2.41 -11.96 -11.94
CA LYS A 107 2.16 -13.41 -12.08
C LYS A 107 2.87 -14.22 -11.00
N MET A 108 4.12 -13.87 -10.69
CA MET A 108 4.89 -14.54 -9.64
C MET A 108 4.27 -14.28 -8.24
N MET A 109 3.73 -13.08 -7.97
CA MET A 109 2.97 -12.81 -6.74
C MET A 109 1.71 -13.69 -6.67
N GLU A 110 0.93 -13.75 -7.76
CA GLU A 110 -0.27 -14.59 -7.86
C GLU A 110 0.02 -16.07 -7.60
N ASP A 111 1.03 -16.61 -8.28
CA ASP A 111 1.44 -18.00 -8.11
C ASP A 111 1.88 -18.27 -6.67
N THR A 112 2.58 -17.33 -6.06
CA THR A 112 3.06 -17.44 -4.69
C THR A 112 1.92 -17.41 -3.67
N LEU A 113 0.92 -16.55 -3.90
CA LEU A 113 -0.21 -16.32 -2.98
C LEU A 113 -1.45 -17.15 -3.31
N SER A 114 -1.44 -18.00 -4.34
CA SER A 114 -2.60 -18.74 -4.86
C SER A 114 -3.37 -19.58 -3.82
N GLU A 115 -2.71 -19.99 -2.73
CA GLU A 115 -3.31 -20.78 -1.64
C GLU A 115 -3.94 -19.93 -0.53
N TYR A 116 -3.80 -18.59 -0.61
CA TYR A 116 -4.23 -17.66 0.42
C TYR A 116 -5.27 -16.69 -0.12
N THR A 117 -6.13 -16.18 0.75
CA THR A 117 -6.99 -15.04 0.41
C THR A 117 -6.12 -13.79 0.28
N HIS A 118 -6.09 -13.17 -0.88
CA HIS A 118 -5.23 -12.03 -1.11
C HIS A 118 -5.87 -10.96 -1.98
N PHE A 119 -5.41 -9.71 -1.84
CA PHE A 119 -5.91 -8.54 -2.53
C PHE A 119 -4.77 -7.61 -2.94
N TYR A 120 -4.93 -6.93 -4.07
CA TYR A 120 -3.97 -5.95 -4.56
C TYR A 120 -4.60 -4.56 -4.66
N PHE A 121 -3.83 -3.56 -4.27
CA PHE A 121 -4.17 -2.14 -4.42
C PHE A 121 -3.00 -1.39 -5.04
N ASN A 122 -3.30 -0.39 -5.87
CA ASN A 122 -2.29 0.55 -6.35
C ASN A 122 -2.11 1.69 -5.33
N SER A 123 -0.88 2.05 -4.98
CA SER A 123 -0.61 3.17 -4.08
C SER A 123 -0.94 4.52 -4.73
N PHE A 124 -0.09 5.01 -5.59
CA PHE A 124 -0.26 6.34 -6.23
C PHE A 124 -0.16 6.30 -7.76
N TYR A 125 0.04 5.14 -8.36
CA TYR A 125 0.10 4.96 -9.80
C TYR A 125 -0.61 3.68 -10.22
N PRO A 126 -1.52 3.72 -11.21
CA PRO A 126 -2.16 2.51 -11.71
C PRO A 126 -1.13 1.65 -12.42
N THR A 127 -0.78 0.54 -11.81
CA THR A 127 0.33 -0.33 -12.24
C THR A 127 0.19 -0.81 -13.68
N PHE A 128 -1.04 -0.95 -14.18
CA PHE A 128 -1.32 -1.50 -15.51
C PHE A 128 -1.88 -0.48 -16.51
N LYS A 129 -1.93 0.81 -16.19
CA LYS A 129 -2.57 1.84 -17.03
C LYS A 129 -2.01 1.95 -18.45
N ASN A 130 -0.73 1.61 -18.63
CA ASN A 130 -0.03 1.75 -19.91
C ASN A 130 0.29 0.41 -20.58
N GLU A 131 -0.20 -0.68 -20.03
CA GLU A 131 0.02 -2.00 -20.60
C GLU A 131 -1.32 -2.50 -21.18
N ASP A 132 -1.32 -3.02 -22.41
CA ASP A 132 -2.44 -3.73 -23.02
C ASP A 132 -2.68 -5.08 -22.31
N ILE A 133 -2.92 -4.99 -21.01
CA ILE A 133 -3.23 -6.14 -20.19
C ILE A 133 -4.75 -6.30 -20.19
N ASP A 134 -5.20 -7.44 -20.64
CA ASP A 134 -6.58 -7.85 -20.44
C ASP A 134 -6.83 -8.09 -18.95
N THR A 135 -7.27 -7.04 -18.27
CA THR A 135 -7.57 -7.07 -16.83
C THR A 135 -8.73 -8.00 -16.49
N SER A 136 -9.50 -8.45 -17.51
CA SER A 136 -10.57 -9.45 -17.31
C SER A 136 -10.00 -10.84 -16.96
N THR A 137 -8.74 -11.09 -17.27
CA THR A 137 -8.03 -12.33 -16.92
C THR A 137 -7.38 -12.28 -15.53
N LEU A 138 -7.33 -11.09 -14.92
CA LEU A 138 -6.83 -10.96 -13.56
C LEU A 138 -7.86 -11.51 -12.58
N PRO A 139 -7.45 -12.23 -11.55
CA PRO A 139 -8.38 -12.75 -10.56
C PRO A 139 -9.17 -11.61 -9.90
N ASN A 140 -10.38 -11.92 -9.44
CA ASN A 140 -11.31 -10.98 -8.80
C ASN A 140 -10.75 -10.21 -7.59
N TYR A 141 -9.49 -10.37 -7.30
CA TYR A 141 -8.77 -9.82 -6.16
C TYR A 141 -8.05 -8.49 -6.46
N PHE A 142 -8.02 -8.09 -7.74
CA PHE A 142 -7.47 -6.80 -8.11
C PHE A 142 -8.55 -5.73 -7.94
N ILE A 143 -8.46 -5.01 -6.85
CA ILE A 143 -9.42 -3.95 -6.56
C ILE A 143 -8.90 -2.67 -7.21
N ASN A 144 -9.63 -2.20 -8.23
CA ASN A 144 -9.37 -0.99 -9.00
C ASN A 144 -8.07 -0.99 -9.82
N THR A 145 -8.08 -1.68 -10.95
CA THR A 145 -6.98 -1.66 -11.92
C THR A 145 -6.68 -0.27 -12.49
N ASN A 146 -7.65 0.65 -12.48
CA ASN A 146 -7.54 1.99 -13.06
C ASN A 146 -7.42 3.11 -12.03
N ASP A 147 -7.72 2.84 -10.76
CA ASP A 147 -7.69 3.82 -9.69
C ASP A 147 -6.55 3.54 -8.72
N CYS A 148 -6.09 4.59 -8.07
CA CYS A 148 -5.09 4.52 -7.03
C CYS A 148 -5.69 4.93 -5.69
N VAL A 149 -5.12 4.43 -4.62
CA VAL A 149 -5.45 4.90 -3.27
C VAL A 149 -5.21 6.40 -3.13
N SER A 150 -4.23 6.95 -3.86
CA SER A 150 -3.99 8.41 -3.91
C SER A 150 -5.17 9.20 -4.47
N ASP A 151 -5.98 8.62 -5.36
CA ASP A 151 -7.15 9.31 -5.91
C ASP A 151 -8.28 9.39 -4.89
N VAL A 152 -8.41 8.37 -4.05
CA VAL A 152 -9.32 8.38 -2.90
C VAL A 152 -8.96 9.51 -1.93
N LEU A 153 -7.67 9.68 -1.65
CA LEU A 153 -7.19 10.76 -0.79
C LEU A 153 -7.45 12.14 -1.38
N LYS A 154 -7.17 12.33 -2.67
CA LYS A 154 -7.46 13.61 -3.36
C LYS A 154 -8.94 13.97 -3.33
N LYS A 155 -9.79 12.99 -3.59
CA LYS A 155 -11.24 13.19 -3.54
C LYS A 155 -11.68 13.59 -2.14
N TYR A 156 -11.22 12.89 -1.11
CA TYR A 156 -11.54 13.20 0.27
C TYR A 156 -11.09 14.60 0.69
N GLU A 157 -9.87 15.01 0.32
CA GLU A 157 -9.31 16.34 0.58
C GLU A 157 -10.18 17.45 -0.01
N ILE A 158 -10.63 17.27 -1.26
CA ILE A 158 -11.49 18.25 -1.95
C ILE A 158 -12.88 18.32 -1.31
N GLU A 159 -13.48 17.18 -0.99
CA GLU A 159 -14.85 17.11 -0.47
C GLU A 159 -14.97 17.62 0.98
N ASN A 160 -13.90 17.50 1.78
CA ASN A 160 -13.94 17.79 3.21
C ASN A 160 -13.08 18.99 3.63
N ASP A 161 -12.33 19.60 2.71
CA ASP A 161 -11.39 20.71 2.99
C ASP A 161 -10.39 20.38 4.12
N VAL A 162 -9.87 19.16 4.11
CA VAL A 162 -8.95 18.63 5.14
C VAL A 162 -7.69 18.09 4.50
N SER A 163 -6.51 18.57 4.91
CA SER A 163 -5.25 18.03 4.43
C SER A 163 -5.05 16.57 4.87
N VAL A 164 -4.78 15.71 3.90
CA VAL A 164 -4.54 14.27 4.10
C VAL A 164 -3.08 13.86 3.86
N TRP A 165 -2.21 14.85 3.60
CA TRP A 165 -0.80 14.67 3.27
C TRP A 165 0.11 15.12 4.40
N GLU A 166 1.35 14.59 4.41
CA GLU A 166 2.35 15.00 5.38
C GLU A 166 2.62 16.51 5.33
N TYR A 167 2.96 17.07 6.47
CA TYR A 167 3.24 18.50 6.60
C TYR A 167 4.53 18.87 5.83
N GLY A 168 4.41 19.86 4.92
CA GLY A 168 5.54 20.36 4.13
C GLY A 168 5.76 19.64 2.81
N SER A 169 4.96 18.63 2.47
CA SER A 169 4.96 18.07 1.12
C SER A 169 4.52 19.14 0.13
N ARG A 170 5.42 19.54 -0.76
CA ARG A 170 5.10 20.45 -1.85
C ARG A 170 4.68 19.63 -3.05
N ARG A 171 3.41 19.67 -3.37
CA ARG A 171 2.94 19.18 -4.66
C ARG A 171 3.39 20.16 -5.74
N VAL A 172 4.20 19.70 -6.66
CA VAL A 172 4.47 20.42 -7.90
C VAL A 172 3.95 19.54 -9.02
N TRP A 173 2.88 20.00 -9.66
CA TRP A 173 2.43 19.37 -10.90
C TRP A 173 3.46 19.66 -11.98
N ASN A 174 3.98 18.61 -12.59
CA ASN A 174 4.87 18.73 -13.74
C ASN A 174 4.04 18.53 -15.02
N ASP A 175 3.75 19.64 -15.69
CA ASP A 175 2.95 19.65 -16.92
C ASP A 175 3.62 18.89 -18.06
N GLU A 176 4.97 18.93 -18.16
CA GLU A 176 5.71 18.26 -19.22
C GLU A 176 5.65 16.73 -19.09
N LYS A 177 5.61 16.23 -17.87
CA LYS A 177 5.63 14.80 -17.58
C LYS A 177 4.24 14.23 -17.24
N ASN A 178 3.24 15.10 -17.15
CA ASN A 178 1.87 14.75 -16.80
C ASN A 178 1.74 13.90 -15.50
N TYR A 179 2.59 14.24 -14.50
CA TYR A 179 2.50 13.66 -13.16
C TYR A 179 2.89 14.65 -12.06
N TRP A 180 2.54 14.31 -10.83
CA TRP A 180 2.95 15.08 -9.66
C TRP A 180 4.39 14.75 -9.28
N GLU A 181 5.27 15.76 -9.19
CA GLU A 181 6.61 15.63 -8.63
C GLU A 181 6.57 15.89 -7.14
N GLY A 182 7.20 15.01 -6.37
CA GLY A 182 7.39 15.12 -4.93
C GLY A 182 7.27 13.76 -4.25
N ASP A 183 7.84 13.65 -3.08
CA ASP A 183 7.76 12.45 -2.24
C ASP A 183 6.54 12.63 -1.30
N TYR A 184 5.39 12.15 -1.75
CA TYR A 184 4.12 12.33 -1.04
C TYR A 184 3.80 11.12 -0.20
N HIS A 185 3.69 11.35 1.10
CA HIS A 185 3.17 10.37 2.01
C HIS A 185 1.89 10.89 2.67
N PRO A 186 0.93 10.02 2.95
CA PRO A 186 -0.23 10.38 3.73
C PRO A 186 0.16 10.78 5.14
N ASN A 187 -0.55 11.73 5.71
CA ASN A 187 -0.51 11.99 7.15
C ASN A 187 -1.39 10.96 7.91
N LEU A 188 -1.52 11.12 9.21
CA LEU A 188 -2.33 10.22 10.05
C LEU A 188 -3.80 10.12 9.58
N VAL A 189 -4.39 11.23 9.14
CA VAL A 189 -5.76 11.27 8.61
C VAL A 189 -5.82 10.52 7.29
N GLY A 190 -4.85 10.74 6.40
CA GLY A 190 -4.76 10.04 5.12
C GLY A 190 -4.62 8.52 5.30
N TYR A 191 -3.79 8.05 6.22
CA TYR A 191 -3.66 6.61 6.50
C TYR A 191 -4.94 5.98 7.04
N LYS A 192 -5.70 6.71 7.84
CA LYS A 192 -7.01 6.23 8.30
C LYS A 192 -7.99 6.07 7.13
N ILE A 193 -8.06 7.07 6.25
CA ILE A 193 -8.92 7.04 5.06
C ILE A 193 -8.56 5.87 4.14
N ILE A 194 -7.26 5.64 3.91
CA ILE A 194 -6.77 4.48 3.16
C ILE A 194 -7.26 3.17 3.79
N GLY A 195 -7.10 3.03 5.10
CA GLY A 195 -7.54 1.83 5.80
C GLY A 195 -9.04 1.61 5.72
N GLU A 196 -9.84 2.66 5.84
CA GLU A 196 -11.30 2.59 5.69
C GLU A 196 -11.70 2.19 4.26
N HIS A 197 -11.08 2.78 3.25
CA HIS A 197 -11.32 2.43 1.85
C HIS A 197 -10.95 0.96 1.56
N ILE A 198 -9.78 0.52 1.95
CA ILE A 198 -9.32 -0.86 1.76
C ILE A 198 -10.28 -1.85 2.44
N TYR A 199 -10.67 -1.58 3.69
CA TYR A 199 -11.65 -2.40 4.39
C TYR A 199 -12.99 -2.46 3.66
N ASP A 200 -13.50 -1.33 3.19
CA ASP A 200 -14.77 -1.26 2.48
C ASP A 200 -14.76 -2.03 1.16
N GLU A 201 -13.60 -2.08 0.49
CA GLU A 201 -13.44 -2.91 -0.70
C GLU A 201 -13.35 -4.41 -0.34
N ILE A 202 -12.51 -4.79 0.60
CA ILE A 202 -12.30 -6.19 0.99
C ILE A 202 -13.59 -6.85 1.48
N LYS A 203 -14.39 -6.16 2.28
CA LYS A 203 -15.64 -6.72 2.82
C LYS A 203 -16.69 -7.07 1.77
N LYS A 204 -16.54 -6.59 0.52
CA LYS A 204 -17.40 -6.99 -0.59
C LYS A 204 -17.08 -8.41 -1.09
N HIS A 205 -15.88 -8.91 -0.79
CA HIS A 205 -15.35 -10.17 -1.31
C HIS A 205 -15.14 -11.25 -0.22
N VAL A 206 -15.04 -10.85 1.03
CA VAL A 206 -14.82 -11.76 2.16
C VAL A 206 -16.02 -11.69 3.10
N ARG A 207 -16.52 -12.85 3.50
CA ARG A 207 -17.47 -12.92 4.62
C ARG A 207 -16.67 -12.80 5.92
N LEU A 208 -16.69 -11.61 6.49
CA LEU A 208 -16.09 -11.28 7.78
C LEU A 208 -17.03 -11.69 8.93
#